data_db1f991cc40e08cb3bfafdaefd333827
#
_entry.id   db1f991cc40e08cb3bfafdaefd333827
#
_cell.length_a   1.000
_cell.length_b   1.000
_cell.length_c   1.000
_cell.angle_alpha   90.00
_cell.angle_beta   90.00
_cell.angle_gamma   90.00
#
_symmetry.space_group_name_H-M   'P 1'
#
loop_
_entity.id
_entity.type
_entity.pdbx_description
1 polymer ?
#
loop_
_entity_poly.entity_id
_entity_poly.type
_entity_poly.pdbx_seq_one_letter_code
_entity_poly.pdbx_strand_id
1 'polypeptide(L)'
;MRELNVVAIIPSLNPDEKLINYVHDLIKIGFKKIIIVNDGSARKFDKYFSKLEKQPECVVLKHKVNQGKGRALKTAFNYYLDKFPNYHGVLTADSDVQH
;
A
#
# COMPACT_ATOMS: atom_id res chain seq x y z
N MET A 1 2.28 14.38 17.66
CA MET A 1 2.98 13.97 16.43
C MET A 1 2.33 14.61 15.23
N ARG A 2 3.13 15.09 14.29
CA ARG A 2 2.59 15.75 13.10
C ARG A 2 2.11 14.73 12.08
N GLU A 3 0.95 14.98 11.50
CA GLU A 3 0.43 14.15 10.43
C GLU A 3 1.09 14.54 9.11
N LEU A 4 1.34 13.54 8.29
CA LEU A 4 1.94 13.76 6.98
C LEU A 4 0.85 13.86 5.92
N ASN A 5 0.92 14.91 5.09
CA ASN A 5 -0.02 15.10 3.99
C ASN A 5 0.45 14.41 2.72
N VAL A 6 1.02 13.23 2.89
CA VAL A 6 1.56 12.42 1.80
C VAL A 6 0.93 11.04 1.90
N VAL A 7 0.55 10.48 0.77
CA VAL A 7 -0.02 9.13 0.70
C VAL A 7 1.10 8.15 0.35
N ALA A 8 1.23 7.08 1.11
CA ALA A 8 2.19 6.03 0.78
C ALA A 8 1.54 5.02 -0.17
N ILE A 9 2.28 4.61 -1.19
CA ILE A 9 1.81 3.63 -2.18
C ILE A 9 2.78 2.44 -2.16
N ILE A 10 2.24 1.24 -1.92
CA ILE A 10 3.05 0.03 -1.80
C ILE A 10 2.51 -1.05 -2.72
N PRO A 11 3.14 -1.29 -3.88
CA PRO A 11 2.78 -2.45 -4.69
C PRO A 11 3.33 -3.70 -4.03
N SER A 12 2.53 -4.78 -3.99
CA SER A 12 2.90 -6.00 -3.29
C SER A 12 2.52 -7.23 -4.08
N LEU A 13 3.44 -8.16 -4.17
CA LEU A 13 3.19 -9.46 -4.80
C LEU A 13 3.73 -10.54 -3.86
N ASN A 14 2.82 -11.43 -3.43
CA ASN A 14 3.16 -12.54 -2.54
C ASN A 14 3.97 -12.06 -1.32
N PRO A 15 3.39 -11.16 -0.51
CA PRO A 15 4.12 -10.57 0.62
C PRO A 15 4.27 -11.55 1.78
N ASP A 16 5.06 -11.12 2.77
CA ASP A 16 5.17 -11.83 4.02
C ASP A 16 4.95 -10.83 5.17
N GLU A 17 5.34 -11.25 6.37
CA GLU A 17 5.16 -10.43 7.57
C GLU A 17 5.88 -9.07 7.48
N LYS A 18 6.90 -8.98 6.66
CA LYS A 18 7.64 -7.71 6.47
C LYS A 18 6.72 -6.60 5.98
N LEU A 19 5.74 -6.93 5.13
CA LEU A 19 4.79 -5.92 4.66
C LEU A 19 3.99 -5.35 5.82
N ILE A 20 3.52 -6.22 6.72
CA ILE A 20 2.75 -5.78 7.89
C ILE A 20 3.61 -4.85 8.75
N ASN A 21 4.84 -5.26 9.03
CA ASN A 21 5.74 -4.47 9.87
C ASN A 21 6.05 -3.12 9.23
N TYR A 22 6.28 -3.12 7.93
CA TYR A 22 6.57 -1.89 7.20
C TYR A 22 5.41 -0.90 7.28
N VAL A 23 4.18 -1.41 7.09
CA VAL A 23 3.00 -0.55 7.17
C VAL A 23 2.85 0.02 8.58
N HIS A 24 3.07 -0.81 9.61
CA HIS A 24 3.00 -0.31 10.98
C HIS A 24 4.02 0.80 11.22
N ASP A 25 5.22 0.68 10.66
CA ASP A 25 6.24 1.71 10.79
C ASP A 25 5.79 3.00 10.12
N LEU A 26 5.17 2.92 8.95
CA LEU A 26 4.66 4.11 8.26
C LEU A 26 3.57 4.80 9.09
N ILE A 27 2.70 4.03 9.70
CA ILE A 27 1.65 4.60 10.56
C ILE A 27 2.28 5.32 11.75
N LYS A 28 3.31 4.73 12.35
CA LYS A 28 4.01 5.36 13.47
C LYS A 28 4.67 6.67 13.08
N ILE A 29 5.19 6.74 11.85
CA ILE A 29 5.84 7.96 11.35
C ILE A 29 4.82 9.08 11.16
N GLY A 30 3.56 8.73 10.93
CA GLY A 30 2.52 9.73 10.79
C GLY A 30 1.73 9.66 9.49
N PHE A 31 1.92 8.61 8.69
CA PHE A 31 1.14 8.43 7.48
C PHE A 31 -0.31 8.13 7.84
N LYS A 32 -1.23 8.90 7.29
CA LYS A 32 -2.66 8.73 7.53
C LYS A 32 -3.36 7.96 6.43
N LYS A 33 -2.74 7.85 5.26
CA LYS A 33 -3.30 7.11 4.13
C LYS A 33 -2.21 6.29 3.47
N ILE A 34 -2.47 5.00 3.35
CA ILE A 34 -1.52 4.04 2.76
C ILE A 34 -2.31 3.19 1.78
N ILE A 35 -1.92 3.23 0.51
CA ILE A 35 -2.56 2.43 -0.54
C ILE A 35 -1.66 1.23 -0.84
N ILE A 36 -2.16 0.04 -0.55
CA ILE A 36 -1.45 -1.20 -0.84
C ILE A 36 -2.10 -1.82 -2.07
N VAL A 37 -1.33 -2.15 -3.09
CA VAL A 37 -1.87 -2.82 -4.27
C VAL A 37 -1.44 -4.27 -4.25
N ASN A 38 -2.42 -5.16 -4.10
CA ASN A 38 -2.20 -6.61 -4.21
C ASN A 38 -2.17 -6.94 -5.69
N ASP A 39 -0.98 -7.12 -6.23
CA ASP A 39 -0.80 -7.27 -7.68
C ASP A 39 -0.91 -8.74 -8.11
N GLY A 40 -2.07 -9.35 -7.82
CA GLY A 40 -2.34 -10.70 -8.26
C GLY A 40 -1.61 -11.75 -7.43
N SER A 41 -1.45 -11.53 -6.12
CA SER A 41 -0.82 -12.50 -5.23
C SER A 41 -1.63 -13.79 -5.17
N ALA A 42 -0.93 -14.91 -4.92
CA ALA A 42 -1.59 -16.19 -4.70
C ALA A 42 -2.49 -16.12 -3.47
N ARG A 43 -3.54 -16.94 -3.46
CA ARG A 43 -4.55 -16.91 -2.40
C ARG A 43 -3.98 -17.11 -1.01
N LYS A 44 -2.93 -17.90 -0.87
CA LYS A 44 -2.34 -18.17 0.45
C LYS A 44 -1.78 -16.91 1.11
N PHE A 45 -1.61 -15.83 0.35
CA PHE A 45 -1.11 -14.56 0.89
C PHE A 45 -2.23 -13.59 1.28
N ASP A 46 -3.51 -13.98 1.08
CA ASP A 46 -4.65 -13.11 1.39
C ASP A 46 -4.67 -12.69 2.85
N LYS A 47 -4.16 -13.53 3.74
CA LYS A 47 -4.16 -13.24 5.18
C LYS A 47 -3.41 -11.95 5.52
N TYR A 48 -2.36 -11.64 4.77
CA TYR A 48 -1.60 -10.41 5.02
C TYR A 48 -2.40 -9.19 4.61
N PHE A 49 -3.05 -9.26 3.45
CA PHE A 49 -3.87 -8.15 2.98
C PHE A 49 -5.10 -7.95 3.87
N SER A 50 -5.68 -9.04 4.35
CA SER A 50 -6.84 -8.95 5.26
C SER A 50 -6.48 -8.23 6.56
N LYS A 51 -5.28 -8.50 7.10
CA LYS A 51 -4.82 -7.80 8.29
C LYS A 51 -4.69 -6.30 8.03
N LEU A 52 -4.15 -5.93 6.86
CA LEU A 52 -3.95 -4.53 6.53
C LEU A 52 -5.26 -3.80 6.31
N GLU A 53 -6.25 -4.47 5.74
CA GLU A 53 -7.56 -3.85 5.53
C GLU A 53 -8.24 -3.43 6.81
N LYS A 54 -7.86 -4.02 7.94
CA LYS A 54 -8.43 -3.67 9.23
C LYS A 54 -7.87 -2.38 9.79
N GLN A 55 -6.77 -1.87 9.22
CA GLN A 55 -6.19 -0.62 9.67
C GLN A 55 -6.91 0.54 8.99
N PRO A 56 -7.42 1.52 9.75
CA PRO A 56 -8.17 2.64 9.15
C PRO A 56 -7.34 3.46 8.18
N GLU A 57 -6.01 3.46 8.32
CA GLU A 57 -5.12 4.19 7.42
C GLU A 57 -4.96 3.50 6.07
N CYS A 58 -5.30 2.22 5.97
CA CYS A 58 -4.95 1.42 4.80
C CYS A 58 -6.12 1.22 3.85
N VAL A 59 -5.80 1.28 2.56
CA VAL A 59 -6.70 0.88 1.48
C VAL A 59 -5.99 -0.22 0.71
N VAL A 60 -6.65 -1.35 0.49
CA VAL A 60 -6.06 -2.44 -0.28
C VAL A 60 -6.81 -2.54 -1.61
N LEU A 61 -6.06 -2.36 -2.71
CA LEU A 61 -6.57 -2.55 -4.05
C LEU A 61 -6.05 -3.87 -4.58
N LYS A 62 -6.79 -4.52 -5.46
CA LYS A 62 -6.43 -5.85 -5.92
C LYS A 62 -6.53 -5.98 -7.43
N HIS A 63 -5.48 -6.53 -8.04
CA HIS A 63 -5.53 -6.99 -9.42
C HIS A 63 -5.88 -8.48 -9.41
N LYS A 64 -6.68 -8.93 -10.36
CA LYS A 64 -7.02 -10.35 -10.46
C LYS A 64 -5.83 -11.19 -10.83
N VAL A 65 -4.94 -10.62 -11.66
CA VAL A 65 -3.71 -11.29 -12.07
C VAL A 65 -2.57 -10.31 -11.96
N ASN A 66 -1.35 -10.84 -11.89
CA ASN A 66 -0.15 -10.03 -11.83
C ASN A 66 -0.03 -9.18 -13.10
N GLN A 67 0.12 -7.89 -12.94
CA GLN A 67 0.26 -6.95 -14.05
C GLN A 67 1.56 -6.18 -14.00
N GLY A 68 2.37 -6.43 -12.96
CA GLY A 68 3.65 -5.78 -12.80
C GLY A 68 3.60 -4.54 -11.94
N LYS A 69 4.77 -4.19 -11.41
CA LYS A 69 4.92 -3.09 -10.47
C LYS A 69 4.49 -1.75 -11.07
N GLY A 70 4.83 -1.50 -12.33
CA GLY A 70 4.46 -0.25 -12.99
C GLY A 70 2.95 -0.07 -13.06
N ARG A 71 2.23 -1.14 -13.42
CA ARG A 71 0.78 -1.07 -13.47
C ARG A 71 0.19 -0.90 -12.07
N ALA A 72 0.77 -1.56 -11.08
CA ALA A 72 0.30 -1.43 -9.71
C ALA A 72 0.46 0.00 -9.20
N LEU A 73 1.59 0.63 -9.50
CA LEU A 73 1.80 2.03 -9.14
C LEU A 73 0.78 2.94 -9.82
N LYS A 74 0.49 2.68 -11.09
CA LYS A 74 -0.49 3.46 -11.84
C LYS A 74 -1.89 3.32 -11.26
N THR A 75 -2.27 2.10 -10.90
CA THR A 75 -3.57 1.84 -10.27
C THR A 75 -3.71 2.64 -8.97
N ALA A 76 -2.69 2.59 -8.15
CA ALA A 76 -2.70 3.32 -6.88
C ALA A 76 -2.71 4.82 -7.09
N PHE A 77 -1.94 5.31 -8.04
CA PHE A 77 -1.87 6.74 -8.30
C PHE A 77 -3.21 7.28 -8.80
N ASN A 78 -3.90 6.53 -9.66
CA ASN A 78 -5.24 6.93 -10.12
C ASN A 78 -6.22 6.97 -8.96
N TYR A 79 -6.12 6.00 -8.06
CA TYR A 79 -6.97 5.98 -6.86
C TYR A 79 -6.69 7.20 -5.99
N TYR A 80 -5.40 7.53 -5.81
CA TYR A 80 -4.99 8.69 -5.04
C TYR A 80 -5.58 9.99 -5.62
N LEU A 81 -5.47 10.18 -6.94
CA LEU A 81 -5.98 11.39 -7.57
C LEU A 81 -7.50 11.53 -7.39
N ASP A 82 -8.21 10.41 -7.40
CA ASP A 82 -9.66 10.41 -7.30
C ASP A 82 -10.14 10.58 -5.86
N LYS A 83 -9.50 9.91 -4.92
CA LYS A 83 -10.01 9.80 -3.55
C LYS A 83 -9.35 10.73 -2.54
N PHE A 84 -8.15 11.20 -2.81
CA PHE A 84 -7.39 11.98 -1.84
C PHE A 84 -6.90 13.30 -2.41
N PRO A 85 -7.81 14.14 -2.95
CA PRO A 85 -7.38 15.39 -3.61
C PRO A 85 -6.77 16.40 -2.65
N ASN A 86 -6.99 16.24 -1.35
CA ASN A 86 -6.46 17.17 -0.34
C ASN A 86 -5.05 16.82 0.13
N TYR A 87 -4.50 15.72 -0.36
CA TYR A 87 -3.13 15.33 -0.01
C TYR A 87 -2.17 15.94 -1.02
N HIS A 88 -0.94 16.19 -0.59
CA HIS A 88 0.01 16.99 -1.37
C HIS A 88 1.07 16.17 -2.10
N GLY A 89 1.00 14.86 -2.07
CA GLY A 89 1.95 14.06 -2.79
C GLY A 89 1.89 12.61 -2.40
N VAL A 90 2.72 11.81 -3.06
CA VAL A 90 2.79 10.38 -2.79
C VAL A 90 4.23 9.98 -2.53
N LEU A 91 4.39 9.00 -1.66
CA LEU A 91 5.65 8.30 -1.46
C LEU A 91 5.45 6.89 -1.99
N THR A 92 6.26 6.49 -2.97
CA THR A 92 6.20 5.11 -3.44
C THR A 92 7.21 4.28 -2.65
N ALA A 93 6.80 3.09 -2.27
CA ALA A 93 7.65 2.19 -1.51
C ALA A 93 7.54 0.79 -2.09
N ASP A 94 8.59 0.00 -1.91
CA ASP A 94 8.63 -1.36 -2.41
C ASP A 94 8.70 -2.28 -1.21
N SER A 95 7.67 -3.11 -1.03
CA SER A 95 7.63 -4.03 0.10
C SER A 95 8.69 -5.12 0.00
N ASP A 96 9.30 -5.25 -1.18
CA ASP A 96 10.33 -6.26 -1.40
C ASP A 96 11.75 -5.72 -1.21
N VAL A 97 11.89 -4.50 -0.74
CA VAL A 97 13.22 -3.90 -0.55
C VAL A 97 14.02 -4.72 0.43
N GLN A 98 15.23 -5.04 0.06
CA GLN A 98 16.16 -5.80 0.89
C GLN A 98 17.24 -4.88 1.41
N HIS A 99 17.50 -4.98 2.69
CA HIS A 99 18.52 -4.16 3.34
C HIS A 99 19.42 -4.99 4.20
#